data_86269787f4285da30eaddeb17f01f104
#
_entry.id   86269787f4285da30eaddeb17f01f104
#
_cell.length_a   1.000
_cell.length_b   1.000
_cell.length_c   1.000
_cell.angle_alpha   90.00
_cell.angle_beta   90.00
_cell.angle_gamma   90.00
#
_symmetry.space_group_name_H-M   'P 1'
#
loop_
_entity.id
_entity.type
_entity.pdbx_description
1 polymer ?
#
loop_
_entity_poly.entity_id
_entity_poly.type
_entity_poly.pdbx_seq_one_letter_code
_entity_poly.pdbx_strand_id
1 'polypeptide(L)'
;MAIGWHRSQSLASAGLGLHVLLCSSLLLNAVFIAHQFLGASPPATPERLGDGLSWALQAAKEAEDVAAVDCSGHGSVFLDGVTGEDGRPGCECNSCFSGPDCSVRIPNCAADGQGGDPLFLEPYWKRHAAASAVVFSGWHRLSYITTDGHLKSVELDRQIRRLHRAVGNAVVDDKYLVFGTGSTHLINALVYALSPEGNAASPPASVVATVPYFAMYKSQTVMFDGREYRWDGTTAAWANHNSSRNPTRGFIEFVTSPNNPDSTLHEPILAGSSAIVDHAYYWPHLTHIPAPADEDVMLFTTSKLSGHAGSRFGWALVRDEKVASRAISYIEESTVGTSRETQLRVLKILKVILANLHGKEDIFAFGYDVMSSRWRRLNAVVSRSTRISLQKMPPQYCTYFNRIKEPSPG
;
A
#
# COMPACT_ATOMS: atom_id res chain seq x y z
N MET A 1 -23.92 -85.74 -19.57
CA MET A 1 -25.02 -84.79 -19.80
C MET A 1 -25.38 -84.15 -18.47
N ALA A 2 -25.11 -82.90 -18.29
CA ALA A 2 -25.72 -81.94 -17.40
C ALA A 2 -24.73 -80.77 -17.14
N ILE A 3 -24.66 -79.85 -18.07
CA ILE A 3 -23.95 -78.53 -17.90
C ILE A 3 -25.01 -77.49 -18.25
N GLY A 4 -25.34 -76.66 -17.30
CA GLY A 4 -26.12 -75.49 -17.61
C GLY A 4 -27.26 -75.16 -16.66
N TRP A 5 -26.97 -74.54 -15.49
CA TRP A 5 -27.94 -73.74 -14.76
C TRP A 5 -27.30 -72.99 -13.58
N HIS A 6 -26.23 -72.21 -13.84
CA HIS A 6 -25.66 -71.44 -12.76
C HIS A 6 -25.19 -69.94 -13.16
N ARG A 7 -25.77 -69.46 -14.25
CA ARG A 7 -25.28 -68.07 -14.70
C ARG A 7 -26.37 -66.97 -14.71
N SER A 8 -27.56 -67.28 -14.35
CA SER A 8 -28.70 -66.33 -14.43
C SER A 8 -29.01 -65.57 -13.11
N GLN A 9 -28.57 -66.10 -11.96
CA GLN A 9 -28.90 -65.50 -10.66
C GLN A 9 -27.88 -64.39 -10.22
N SER A 10 -26.65 -64.33 -10.75
CA SER A 10 -25.67 -63.35 -10.31
C SER A 10 -25.84 -61.96 -10.97
N LEU A 11 -26.45 -61.89 -12.15
CA LEU A 11 -26.71 -60.62 -12.84
C LEU A 11 -27.91 -59.84 -12.31
N ALA A 12 -28.91 -60.57 -11.82
CA ALA A 12 -30.12 -59.95 -11.23
C ALA A 12 -29.84 -59.35 -9.85
N SER A 13 -28.97 -59.96 -9.04
CA SER A 13 -28.58 -59.43 -7.72
C SER A 13 -27.64 -58.24 -7.83
N ALA A 14 -26.76 -58.20 -8.83
CA ALA A 14 -25.88 -57.04 -9.07
C ALA A 14 -26.67 -55.81 -9.57
N GLY A 15 -27.67 -56.02 -10.43
CA GLY A 15 -28.58 -54.96 -10.88
C GLY A 15 -29.40 -54.37 -9.74
N LEU A 16 -29.94 -55.20 -8.85
CA LEU A 16 -30.73 -54.75 -7.70
C LEU A 16 -29.87 -53.96 -6.70
N GLY A 17 -28.63 -54.39 -6.44
CA GLY A 17 -27.66 -53.65 -5.59
C GLY A 17 -27.31 -52.26 -6.14
N LEU A 18 -27.11 -52.16 -7.45
CA LEU A 18 -26.82 -50.88 -8.10
C LEU A 18 -28.00 -49.90 -8.06
N HIS A 19 -29.21 -50.40 -8.26
CA HIS A 19 -30.44 -49.57 -8.13
C HIS A 19 -30.67 -49.09 -6.69
N VAL A 20 -30.44 -49.92 -5.69
CA VAL A 20 -30.54 -49.53 -4.28
C VAL A 20 -29.49 -48.49 -3.93
N LEU A 21 -28.26 -48.59 -4.39
CA LEU A 21 -27.20 -47.59 -4.19
C LEU A 21 -27.51 -46.26 -4.89
N LEU A 22 -28.04 -46.31 -6.11
CA LEU A 22 -28.47 -45.11 -6.84
C LEU A 22 -29.65 -44.40 -6.16
N CYS A 23 -30.66 -45.15 -5.74
CA CYS A 23 -31.82 -44.61 -5.00
C CYS A 23 -31.39 -44.04 -3.64
N SER A 24 -30.48 -44.68 -2.91
CA SER A 24 -29.96 -44.19 -1.65
C SER A 24 -29.15 -42.91 -1.83
N SER A 25 -28.31 -42.81 -2.89
CA SER A 25 -27.57 -41.61 -3.23
C SER A 25 -28.49 -40.44 -3.62
N LEU A 26 -29.54 -40.71 -4.41
CA LEU A 26 -30.52 -39.70 -4.80
C LEU A 26 -31.35 -39.21 -3.58
N LEU A 27 -31.74 -40.11 -2.68
CA LEU A 27 -32.41 -39.75 -1.44
C LEU A 27 -31.52 -38.92 -0.51
N LEU A 28 -30.24 -39.29 -0.34
CA LEU A 28 -29.29 -38.54 0.45
C LEU A 28 -29.06 -37.11 -0.14
N ASN A 29 -28.91 -37.01 -1.45
CA ASN A 29 -28.80 -35.73 -2.11
C ASN A 29 -30.09 -34.90 -1.98
N ALA A 30 -31.26 -35.50 -2.12
CA ALA A 30 -32.55 -34.84 -1.93
C ALA A 30 -32.72 -34.34 -0.48
N VAL A 31 -32.32 -35.13 0.51
CA VAL A 31 -32.34 -34.76 1.94
C VAL A 31 -31.33 -33.64 2.21
N PHE A 32 -30.14 -33.70 1.60
CA PHE A 32 -29.14 -32.67 1.73
C PHE A 32 -29.61 -31.35 1.11
N ILE A 33 -30.20 -31.39 -0.08
CA ILE A 33 -30.79 -30.24 -0.76
C ILE A 33 -31.98 -29.70 0.07
N ALA A 34 -32.87 -30.56 0.55
CA ALA A 34 -33.98 -30.15 1.41
C ALA A 34 -33.50 -29.53 2.71
N HIS A 35 -32.42 -30.06 3.31
CA HIS A 35 -31.82 -29.48 4.51
C HIS A 35 -31.19 -28.13 4.24
N GLN A 36 -30.58 -27.93 3.07
CA GLN A 36 -30.04 -26.64 2.64
C GLN A 36 -31.15 -25.60 2.36
N PHE A 37 -32.29 -26.03 1.80
CA PHE A 37 -33.38 -25.13 1.44
C PHE A 37 -34.44 -24.95 2.53
N LEU A 38 -34.69 -25.99 3.34
CA LEU A 38 -35.69 -25.95 4.42
C LEU A 38 -35.07 -25.64 5.80
N GLY A 39 -33.76 -25.90 5.96
CA GLY A 39 -33.00 -25.54 7.17
C GLY A 39 -32.37 -24.16 7.12
N ALA A 40 -32.43 -23.48 6.01
CA ALA A 40 -32.14 -22.05 5.98
C ALA A 40 -33.31 -21.34 6.67
N SER A 41 -33.17 -21.10 7.97
CA SER A 41 -33.96 -20.06 8.63
C SER A 41 -33.90 -18.86 7.71
N PRO A 42 -35.03 -18.18 7.39
CA PRO A 42 -34.97 -16.92 6.67
C PRO A 42 -33.93 -16.08 7.39
N PRO A 43 -33.04 -15.37 6.67
CA PRO A 43 -32.08 -14.50 7.32
C PRO A 43 -32.87 -13.70 8.32
N ALA A 44 -32.50 -13.83 9.61
CA ALA A 44 -33.14 -13.08 10.66
C ALA A 44 -33.23 -11.64 10.13
N THR A 45 -34.44 -11.17 9.87
CA THR A 45 -34.66 -9.75 9.60
C THR A 45 -33.90 -9.08 10.72
N PRO A 46 -32.90 -8.21 10.44
CA PRO A 46 -32.21 -7.58 11.52
C PRO A 46 -33.30 -6.95 12.37
N GLU A 47 -33.54 -7.55 13.56
CA GLU A 47 -34.35 -6.88 14.57
C GLU A 47 -33.82 -5.46 14.55
N ARG A 48 -34.68 -4.51 14.24
CA ARG A 48 -34.33 -3.09 14.40
C ARG A 48 -33.93 -3.00 15.86
N LEU A 49 -32.62 -3.00 16.12
CA LEU A 49 -32.07 -2.64 17.40
C LEU A 49 -32.73 -1.31 17.69
N GLY A 50 -33.65 -1.33 18.66
CA GLY A 50 -34.47 -0.16 18.99
C GLY A 50 -33.58 1.05 19.22
N ASP A 51 -34.00 2.20 18.68
CA ASP A 51 -33.48 3.57 18.85
C ASP A 51 -31.96 3.80 18.84
N GLY A 52 -31.10 2.79 18.59
CA GLY A 52 -29.66 2.91 18.46
C GLY A 52 -29.23 3.36 17.07
N LEU A 53 -28.17 4.14 17.01
CA LEU A 53 -27.47 4.47 15.77
C LEU A 53 -27.03 3.19 15.07
N SER A 54 -27.07 3.15 13.72
CA SER A 54 -26.43 2.05 13.00
C SER A 54 -24.94 2.01 13.39
N TRP A 55 -24.36 0.79 13.45
CA TRP A 55 -22.95 0.60 13.81
C TRP A 55 -21.99 1.45 12.98
N ALA A 56 -22.30 1.69 11.68
CA ALA A 56 -21.51 2.57 10.84
C ALA A 56 -21.60 4.06 11.27
N LEU A 57 -22.77 4.51 11.71
CA LEU A 57 -22.97 5.86 12.20
C LEU A 57 -22.35 6.04 13.59
N GLN A 58 -22.42 5.03 14.44
CA GLN A 58 -21.75 5.02 15.74
C GLN A 58 -20.23 5.13 15.56
N ALA A 59 -19.63 4.33 14.67
CA ALA A 59 -18.20 4.39 14.38
C ALA A 59 -17.77 5.76 13.81
N ALA A 60 -18.61 6.36 12.98
CA ALA A 60 -18.34 7.70 12.45
C ALA A 60 -18.33 8.74 13.57
N LYS A 61 -19.27 8.64 14.52
CA LYS A 61 -19.33 9.52 15.69
C LYS A 61 -18.12 9.32 16.60
N GLU A 62 -17.78 8.07 16.93
CA GLU A 62 -16.58 7.78 17.72
C GLU A 62 -15.30 8.33 17.07
N ALA A 63 -15.18 8.23 15.72
CA ALA A 63 -14.07 8.79 15.00
C ALA A 63 -13.99 10.33 15.11
N GLU A 64 -15.13 11.02 15.12
CA GLU A 64 -15.20 12.47 15.34
C GLU A 64 -14.83 12.84 16.78
N ASP A 65 -15.33 12.11 17.78
CA ASP A 65 -15.02 12.33 19.19
C ASP A 65 -13.50 12.16 19.45
N VAL A 66 -12.88 11.13 18.87
CA VAL A 66 -11.42 10.91 18.94
C VAL A 66 -10.65 12.02 18.22
N ALA A 67 -11.11 12.44 17.04
CA ALA A 67 -10.46 13.49 16.26
C ALA A 67 -10.55 14.87 16.91
N ALA A 68 -11.51 15.09 17.82
CA ALA A 68 -11.67 16.33 18.57
C ALA A 68 -10.58 16.52 19.66
N VAL A 69 -9.88 15.44 20.04
CA VAL A 69 -8.81 15.51 21.04
C VAL A 69 -7.54 16.10 20.42
N ASP A 70 -7.06 17.21 20.95
CA ASP A 70 -5.93 17.97 20.37
C ASP A 70 -4.58 17.56 20.95
N CYS A 71 -4.55 16.87 22.09
CA CYS A 71 -3.32 16.52 22.81
C CYS A 71 -2.36 17.70 22.97
N SER A 72 -2.89 18.91 23.18
CA SER A 72 -2.14 20.18 23.29
C SER A 72 -1.23 20.50 22.10
N GLY A 73 -1.44 19.84 20.95
CA GLY A 73 -0.56 19.92 19.77
C GLY A 73 0.79 19.21 19.97
N HIS A 74 0.96 18.43 21.04
CA HIS A 74 2.21 17.78 21.42
C HIS A 74 2.08 16.27 21.58
N GLY A 75 1.12 15.66 20.91
CA GLY A 75 0.86 14.24 20.91
C GLY A 75 -0.19 13.83 19.89
N SER A 76 -0.47 12.56 19.85
CA SER A 76 -1.54 11.97 19.06
C SER A 76 -2.43 11.12 19.96
N VAL A 77 -3.66 10.91 19.57
CA VAL A 77 -4.54 9.97 20.28
C VAL A 77 -3.99 8.56 20.11
N PHE A 78 -4.07 7.73 21.15
CA PHE A 78 -3.62 6.33 21.09
C PHE A 78 -4.22 5.59 19.88
N LEU A 79 -3.51 4.55 19.43
CA LEU A 79 -3.83 3.81 18.21
C LEU A 79 -5.26 3.25 18.19
N ASP A 80 -5.76 2.80 19.34
CA ASP A 80 -7.14 2.34 19.52
C ASP A 80 -8.14 3.49 19.82
N GLY A 81 -7.61 4.71 19.97
CA GLY A 81 -8.40 5.92 20.28
C GLY A 81 -8.85 6.03 21.73
N VAL A 82 -8.75 4.98 22.52
CA VAL A 82 -9.29 4.91 23.88
C VAL A 82 -8.26 4.31 24.82
N THR A 83 -8.04 4.92 25.99
CA THR A 83 -7.19 4.37 27.04
C THR A 83 -7.96 4.20 28.33
N GLY A 84 -7.65 3.11 29.03
CA GLY A 84 -8.22 2.81 30.34
C GLY A 84 -9.67 2.32 30.29
N GLU A 85 -10.18 2.01 31.46
CA GLU A 85 -11.51 1.43 31.66
C GLU A 85 -12.64 2.46 31.57
N ASP A 86 -12.30 3.75 31.55
CA ASP A 86 -13.26 4.85 31.50
C ASP A 86 -13.82 5.13 30.10
N GLY A 87 -13.28 4.47 29.06
CA GLY A 87 -13.72 4.60 27.68
C GLY A 87 -13.47 5.96 27.06
N ARG A 88 -12.58 6.78 27.64
CA ARG A 88 -12.25 8.11 27.11
C ARG A 88 -11.05 8.08 26.18
N PRO A 89 -11.02 8.93 25.14
CA PRO A 89 -9.83 9.10 24.31
C PRO A 89 -8.64 9.56 25.16
N GLY A 90 -7.48 8.93 24.94
CA GLY A 90 -6.23 9.28 25.61
C GLY A 90 -5.14 9.71 24.66
N CYS A 91 -4.13 10.41 25.17
CA CYS A 91 -3.04 10.97 24.40
C CYS A 91 -1.74 10.16 24.58
N GLU A 92 -1.10 9.83 23.46
CA GLU A 92 0.29 9.40 23.39
C GLU A 92 1.16 10.63 23.07
N CYS A 93 2.01 11.02 24.03
CA CYS A 93 2.74 12.27 23.91
C CYS A 93 3.99 12.14 23.04
N ASN A 94 4.28 13.20 22.28
CA ASN A 94 5.56 13.34 21.58
C ASN A 94 6.72 13.40 22.59
N SER A 95 7.93 13.09 22.13
CA SER A 95 9.15 13.24 22.92
C SER A 95 9.20 14.62 23.58
N CYS A 96 9.67 14.67 24.83
CA CYS A 96 9.76 15.90 25.63
C CYS A 96 8.46 16.47 26.18
N PHE A 97 7.33 15.80 26.00
CA PHE A 97 6.06 16.16 26.58
C PHE A 97 5.47 15.02 27.42
N SER A 98 4.62 15.38 28.37
CA SER A 98 3.98 14.44 29.29
C SER A 98 2.65 15.01 29.82
N GLY A 99 1.98 14.23 30.65
CA GLY A 99 0.65 14.55 31.17
C GLY A 99 -0.46 13.89 30.37
N PRO A 100 -1.69 13.85 30.89
CA PRO A 100 -2.81 13.20 30.23
C PRO A 100 -3.20 13.81 28.88
N ASP A 101 -2.85 15.07 28.68
CA ASP A 101 -3.14 15.87 27.49
C ASP A 101 -1.87 16.36 26.79
N CYS A 102 -0.68 15.87 27.17
CA CYS A 102 0.61 16.28 26.63
C CYS A 102 0.97 17.76 26.81
N SER A 103 0.38 18.46 27.76
CA SER A 103 0.64 19.88 28.01
C SER A 103 1.92 20.16 28.79
N VAL A 104 2.48 19.17 29.49
CA VAL A 104 3.62 19.34 30.40
C VAL A 104 4.92 19.08 29.65
N ARG A 105 5.76 20.12 29.51
CA ARG A 105 7.10 19.97 28.94
C ARG A 105 8.07 19.34 29.93
N ILE A 106 8.81 18.31 29.52
CA ILE A 106 9.85 17.67 30.32
C ILE A 106 11.10 18.56 30.32
N PRO A 107 11.62 18.99 31.51
CA PRO A 107 12.81 19.82 31.59
C PRO A 107 14.04 19.09 31.04
N ASN A 108 14.91 19.83 30.36
CA ASN A 108 16.19 19.35 29.82
C ASN A 108 16.10 18.13 28.87
N CYS A 109 14.94 17.89 28.27
CA CYS A 109 14.77 16.84 27.28
C CYS A 109 15.51 17.20 26.00
N ALA A 110 16.34 16.27 25.50
CA ALA A 110 16.93 16.37 24.18
C ALA A 110 15.84 16.05 23.13
N ALA A 111 15.64 16.96 22.19
CA ALA A 111 14.70 16.73 21.10
C ALA A 111 15.16 15.51 20.26
N ASP A 112 14.27 14.56 20.06
CA ASP A 112 14.49 13.47 19.13
C ASP A 112 14.08 13.92 17.72
N GLY A 113 15.04 13.97 16.81
CA GLY A 113 14.79 14.36 15.42
C GLY A 113 13.91 13.37 14.63
N GLN A 114 13.68 12.17 15.19
CA GLN A 114 12.77 11.17 14.63
C GLN A 114 11.44 11.12 15.36
N GLY A 115 11.36 11.75 16.53
CA GLY A 115 10.18 11.75 17.40
C GLY A 115 9.10 12.69 16.86
N GLY A 116 8.11 12.12 16.34
CA GLY A 116 6.74 12.38 16.50
C GLY A 116 6.18 13.78 16.32
N ASP A 117 6.68 14.63 15.45
CA ASP A 117 5.78 15.69 14.97
C ASP A 117 4.59 15.04 14.27
N PRO A 118 3.36 15.46 14.58
CA PRO A 118 2.19 14.99 13.85
C PRO A 118 2.45 15.12 12.36
N LEU A 119 2.15 14.09 11.62
CA LEU A 119 2.25 14.13 10.17
C LEU A 119 1.48 15.35 9.67
N PHE A 120 2.04 16.12 8.76
CA PHE A 120 1.46 17.40 8.30
C PHE A 120 0.03 17.25 7.72
N LEU A 121 -0.39 16.03 7.36
CA LEU A 121 -1.74 15.72 6.89
C LEU A 121 -2.71 15.33 8.02
N GLU A 122 -2.26 15.18 9.26
CA GLU A 122 -3.15 14.83 10.38
C GLU A 122 -4.34 15.80 10.55
N PRO A 123 -4.15 17.14 10.50
CA PRO A 123 -5.27 18.07 10.60
C PRO A 123 -6.30 17.92 9.45
N TYR A 124 -5.85 17.51 8.27
CA TYR A 124 -6.76 17.17 7.18
C TYR A 124 -7.63 15.98 7.54
N TRP A 125 -7.01 14.88 8.02
CA TRP A 125 -7.73 13.66 8.34
C TRP A 125 -8.64 13.80 9.55
N LYS A 126 -8.31 14.64 10.53
CA LYS A 126 -9.20 14.99 11.64
C LYS A 126 -10.52 15.61 11.13
N ARG A 127 -10.46 16.49 10.14
CA ARG A 127 -11.69 17.05 9.50
C ARG A 127 -12.49 16.02 8.70
N HIS A 128 -11.86 14.95 8.26
CA HIS A 128 -12.48 13.86 7.50
C HIS A 128 -12.66 12.57 8.34
N ALA A 129 -12.62 12.65 9.66
CA ALA A 129 -12.64 11.51 10.56
C ALA A 129 -13.84 10.58 10.29
N ALA A 130 -15.06 11.11 10.31
CA ALA A 130 -16.26 10.33 10.02
C ALA A 130 -16.25 9.73 8.60
N ALA A 131 -15.86 10.52 7.59
CA ALA A 131 -15.83 10.08 6.20
C ALA A 131 -14.80 8.98 5.94
N SER A 132 -13.71 8.96 6.70
CA SER A 132 -12.62 7.97 6.60
C SER A 132 -12.74 6.81 7.59
N ALA A 133 -13.71 6.83 8.50
CA ALA A 133 -13.91 5.78 9.50
C ALA A 133 -14.18 4.41 8.85
N VAL A 134 -13.60 3.36 9.43
CA VAL A 134 -13.76 1.97 9.00
C VAL A 134 -14.08 1.12 10.22
N VAL A 135 -15.09 0.27 10.10
CA VAL A 135 -15.46 -0.70 11.13
C VAL A 135 -15.25 -2.11 10.61
N PHE A 136 -14.59 -2.92 11.39
CA PHE A 136 -14.34 -4.32 11.11
C PHE A 136 -15.14 -5.17 12.12
N SER A 137 -16.15 -5.87 11.65
CA SER A 137 -16.86 -6.86 12.48
C SER A 137 -16.17 -8.21 12.42
N GLY A 138 -16.35 -9.04 13.46
CA GLY A 138 -15.68 -10.33 13.58
C GLY A 138 -15.96 -11.33 12.44
N TRP A 139 -17.06 -11.16 11.70
CA TRP A 139 -17.38 -11.99 10.53
C TRP A 139 -16.72 -11.52 9.25
N HIS A 140 -16.14 -10.31 9.23
CA HIS A 140 -15.65 -9.67 8.01
C HIS A 140 -14.36 -10.35 7.51
N ARG A 141 -14.40 -10.79 6.27
CA ARG A 141 -13.21 -11.29 5.56
C ARG A 141 -12.44 -12.42 6.24
N LEU A 142 -13.13 -13.49 6.57
CA LEU A 142 -12.49 -14.70 7.13
C LEU A 142 -11.61 -15.45 6.13
N SER A 143 -11.76 -15.20 4.81
CA SER A 143 -10.95 -15.85 3.77
C SER A 143 -9.77 -15.00 3.34
N TYR A 144 -8.64 -15.64 3.02
CA TYR A 144 -7.48 -15.02 2.41
C TYR A 144 -7.75 -14.45 1.01
N ILE A 145 -8.58 -15.16 0.23
CA ILE A 145 -8.87 -14.83 -1.16
C ILE A 145 -10.30 -14.29 -1.34
N THR A 146 -10.53 -13.58 -2.42
CA THR A 146 -11.86 -13.18 -2.89
C THR A 146 -12.56 -14.34 -3.59
N THR A 147 -13.86 -14.21 -3.88
CA THR A 147 -14.64 -15.25 -4.57
C THR A 147 -14.13 -15.57 -5.98
N ASP A 148 -13.40 -14.65 -6.58
CA ASP A 148 -12.72 -14.80 -7.89
C ASP A 148 -11.28 -15.34 -7.78
N GLY A 149 -10.87 -15.80 -6.59
CA GLY A 149 -9.59 -16.45 -6.38
C GLY A 149 -8.38 -15.51 -6.18
N HIS A 150 -8.60 -14.21 -6.05
CA HIS A 150 -7.52 -13.24 -5.91
C HIS A 150 -7.27 -12.78 -4.47
N LEU A 151 -6.01 -12.47 -4.14
CA LEU A 151 -5.63 -11.80 -2.89
C LEU A 151 -5.94 -10.29 -2.90
N LYS A 152 -6.12 -9.72 -4.07
CA LYS A 152 -6.27 -8.30 -4.33
C LYS A 152 -7.75 -7.89 -4.43
N SER A 153 -8.12 -6.78 -3.77
CA SER A 153 -9.45 -6.18 -3.95
C SER A 153 -9.57 -5.52 -5.32
N VAL A 154 -10.51 -6.00 -6.14
CA VAL A 154 -10.83 -5.43 -7.46
C VAL A 154 -11.27 -3.97 -7.35
N GLU A 155 -12.06 -3.63 -6.33
CA GLU A 155 -12.50 -2.26 -6.12
C GLU A 155 -11.34 -1.33 -5.76
N LEU A 156 -10.39 -1.79 -4.93
CA LEU A 156 -9.21 -0.99 -4.59
C LEU A 156 -8.31 -0.78 -5.81
N ASP A 157 -8.09 -1.81 -6.64
CA ASP A 157 -7.38 -1.70 -7.91
C ASP A 157 -8.01 -0.59 -8.78
N ARG A 158 -9.33 -0.65 -8.95
CA ARG A 158 -10.07 0.34 -9.74
C ARG A 158 -9.91 1.76 -9.19
N GLN A 159 -9.96 1.95 -7.87
CA GLN A 159 -9.82 3.28 -7.26
C GLN A 159 -8.37 3.80 -7.33
N ILE A 160 -7.37 2.95 -7.24
CA ILE A 160 -5.96 3.35 -7.46
C ILE A 160 -5.77 3.85 -8.90
N ARG A 161 -6.26 3.11 -9.89
CA ARG A 161 -6.19 3.55 -11.30
C ARG A 161 -6.92 4.86 -11.52
N ARG A 162 -8.11 5.01 -10.92
CA ARG A 162 -8.87 6.26 -10.98
C ARG A 162 -8.11 7.42 -10.35
N LEU A 163 -7.44 7.20 -9.23
CA LEU A 163 -6.62 8.22 -8.56
C LEU A 163 -5.49 8.70 -9.47
N HIS A 164 -4.70 7.78 -10.05
CA HIS A 164 -3.60 8.15 -10.93
C HIS A 164 -4.07 8.92 -12.17
N ARG A 165 -5.19 8.50 -12.78
CA ARG A 165 -5.78 9.25 -13.91
C ARG A 165 -6.25 10.65 -13.49
N ALA A 166 -6.87 10.78 -12.32
CA ALA A 166 -7.36 12.07 -11.82
C ALA A 166 -6.23 13.03 -11.42
N VAL A 167 -5.15 12.49 -10.87
CA VAL A 167 -3.94 13.26 -10.50
C VAL A 167 -3.07 13.56 -11.73
N GLY A 168 -3.09 12.68 -12.73
CA GLY A 168 -2.23 12.79 -13.92
C GLY A 168 -0.77 12.51 -13.64
N ASN A 169 -0.45 11.71 -12.60
CA ASN A 169 0.93 11.45 -12.20
C ASN A 169 1.48 10.10 -12.68
N ALA A 170 0.65 9.20 -13.20
CA ALA A 170 1.13 7.94 -13.78
C ALA A 170 0.19 7.39 -14.84
N VAL A 171 0.75 6.80 -15.88
CA VAL A 171 0.05 5.97 -16.86
C VAL A 171 -0.27 4.62 -16.20
N VAL A 172 -1.55 4.26 -16.18
CA VAL A 172 -2.05 3.03 -15.52
C VAL A 172 -2.64 2.02 -16.50
N ASP A 173 -2.87 2.45 -17.74
CA ASP A 173 -3.37 1.58 -18.79
C ASP A 173 -2.26 0.62 -19.23
N ASP A 174 -2.63 -0.59 -19.59
CA ASP A 174 -1.71 -1.68 -19.98
C ASP A 174 -0.63 -2.01 -18.93
N LYS A 175 -0.93 -1.76 -17.65
CA LYS A 175 -0.06 -2.13 -16.53
C LYS A 175 -0.77 -3.03 -15.52
N TYR A 176 -0.03 -3.99 -15.02
CA TYR A 176 -0.45 -4.86 -13.92
C TYR A 176 -0.21 -4.15 -12.58
N LEU A 177 -1.24 -4.20 -11.71
CA LEU A 177 -1.15 -3.62 -10.37
C LEU A 177 -0.83 -4.69 -9.36
N VAL A 178 0.28 -4.55 -8.65
CA VAL A 178 0.76 -5.47 -7.62
C VAL A 178 0.68 -4.79 -6.26
N PHE A 179 -0.01 -5.39 -5.27
CA PHE A 179 -0.10 -4.87 -3.91
C PHE A 179 0.99 -5.43 -3.01
N GLY A 180 1.47 -4.62 -2.07
CA GLY A 180 2.44 -5.06 -1.07
C GLY A 180 2.23 -4.41 0.29
N THR A 181 2.79 -5.03 1.31
CA THR A 181 2.80 -4.52 2.69
C THR A 181 3.76 -3.33 2.80
N GLY A 182 3.35 -2.19 2.26
CA GLY A 182 4.16 -1.02 2.01
C GLY A 182 5.08 -1.19 0.78
N SER A 183 5.63 -0.07 0.28
CA SER A 183 6.64 -0.09 -0.79
C SER A 183 7.88 -0.90 -0.39
N THR A 184 8.21 -0.93 0.89
CA THR A 184 9.34 -1.70 1.43
C THR A 184 9.26 -3.19 1.08
N HIS A 185 8.07 -3.80 1.14
CA HIS A 185 7.88 -5.20 0.72
C HIS A 185 8.03 -5.37 -0.79
N LEU A 186 7.51 -4.41 -1.55
CA LEU A 186 7.58 -4.42 -3.01
C LEU A 186 9.00 -4.26 -3.55
N ILE A 187 9.89 -3.54 -2.85
CA ILE A 187 11.29 -3.38 -3.23
C ILE A 187 11.92 -4.75 -3.49
N ASN A 188 11.85 -5.65 -2.50
CA ASN A 188 12.47 -6.97 -2.65
C ASN A 188 11.70 -7.89 -3.61
N ALA A 189 10.37 -7.85 -3.60
CA ALA A 189 9.55 -8.61 -4.54
C ALA A 189 9.87 -8.26 -6.01
N LEU A 190 10.10 -6.98 -6.30
CA LEU A 190 10.44 -6.51 -7.64
C LEU A 190 11.89 -6.86 -8.02
N VAL A 191 12.85 -6.77 -7.09
CA VAL A 191 14.23 -7.25 -7.32
C VAL A 191 14.22 -8.73 -7.68
N TYR A 192 13.51 -9.56 -6.92
CA TYR A 192 13.33 -10.97 -7.23
C TYR A 192 12.67 -11.19 -8.60
N ALA A 193 11.60 -10.44 -8.88
CA ALA A 193 10.84 -10.60 -10.13
C ALA A 193 11.63 -10.23 -11.38
N LEU A 194 12.51 -9.23 -11.29
CA LEU A 194 13.37 -8.77 -12.38
C LEU A 194 14.66 -9.59 -12.52
N SER A 195 14.99 -10.37 -11.50
CA SER A 195 16.21 -11.19 -11.53
C SER A 195 16.09 -12.36 -12.50
N PRO A 196 17.19 -12.89 -13.04
CA PRO A 196 17.17 -14.07 -13.90
C PRO A 196 16.48 -15.25 -13.22
N GLU A 197 15.75 -16.06 -13.98
CA GLU A 197 15.23 -17.31 -13.45
C GLU A 197 16.37 -18.28 -13.19
N GLY A 198 16.43 -18.75 -11.94
CA GLY A 198 17.56 -19.51 -11.41
C GLY A 198 17.90 -20.78 -12.18
N ASN A 199 18.74 -20.65 -13.20
CA ASN A 199 19.56 -21.76 -13.60
C ASN A 199 21.01 -21.48 -13.12
N ALA A 200 21.69 -22.51 -12.63
CA ALA A 200 23.02 -22.39 -12.03
C ALA A 200 24.11 -21.80 -12.99
N ALA A 201 23.77 -21.56 -14.24
CA ALA A 201 24.66 -21.04 -15.26
C ALA A 201 24.56 -19.53 -15.50
N SER A 202 23.47 -18.87 -14.99
CA SER A 202 23.29 -17.41 -15.15
C SER A 202 23.95 -16.65 -14.01
N PRO A 203 24.75 -15.61 -14.29
CA PRO A 203 25.29 -14.77 -13.22
C PRO A 203 24.16 -14.00 -12.53
N PRO A 204 24.27 -13.73 -11.22
CA PRO A 204 23.27 -12.93 -10.50
C PRO A 204 23.17 -11.52 -11.10
N ALA A 205 21.97 -10.95 -11.09
CA ALA A 205 21.75 -9.56 -11.45
C ALA A 205 22.46 -8.62 -10.47
N SER A 206 23.03 -7.54 -11.00
CA SER A 206 23.65 -6.47 -10.19
C SER A 206 22.62 -5.43 -9.82
N VAL A 207 22.28 -5.36 -8.54
CA VAL A 207 21.36 -4.33 -8.00
C VAL A 207 22.17 -3.09 -7.63
N VAL A 208 21.82 -1.97 -8.20
CA VAL A 208 22.52 -0.68 -8.03
C VAL A 208 21.53 0.45 -7.78
N ALA A 209 22.00 1.57 -7.22
CA ALA A 209 21.20 2.77 -7.05
C ALA A 209 22.01 4.06 -7.19
N THR A 210 21.38 5.13 -7.66
CA THR A 210 21.97 6.47 -7.70
C THR A 210 21.98 7.10 -6.30
N VAL A 211 23.11 7.60 -5.86
CA VAL A 211 23.29 8.26 -4.56
C VAL A 211 22.81 9.73 -4.63
N PRO A 212 22.12 10.22 -3.58
CA PRO A 212 21.65 9.52 -2.38
C PRO A 212 20.43 8.63 -2.69
N TYR A 213 20.30 7.50 -2.01
CA TYR A 213 19.20 6.55 -2.21
C TYR A 213 18.57 6.12 -0.88
N PHE A 214 17.36 5.58 -0.94
CA PHE A 214 16.68 5.02 0.22
C PHE A 214 17.42 3.78 0.74
N ALA A 215 17.89 3.82 1.99
CA ALA A 215 18.77 2.79 2.56
C ALA A 215 18.25 1.36 2.42
N MET A 216 16.92 1.18 2.35
CA MET A 216 16.29 -0.13 2.21
C MET A 216 16.64 -0.84 0.90
N TYR A 217 16.98 -0.14 -0.17
CA TYR A 217 17.41 -0.79 -1.42
C TYR A 217 18.63 -1.68 -1.19
N LYS A 218 19.64 -1.12 -0.51
CA LYS A 218 20.86 -1.86 -0.16
C LYS A 218 20.59 -2.89 0.92
N SER A 219 19.97 -2.47 2.04
CA SER A 219 19.87 -3.33 3.22
C SER A 219 19.01 -4.56 2.96
N GLN A 220 17.92 -4.46 2.22
CA GLN A 220 17.12 -5.61 1.85
C GLN A 220 17.83 -6.52 0.84
N THR A 221 18.44 -5.94 -0.20
CA THR A 221 19.19 -6.72 -1.19
C THR A 221 20.29 -7.55 -0.52
N VAL A 222 21.00 -6.97 0.45
CA VAL A 222 22.04 -7.67 1.23
C VAL A 222 21.43 -8.67 2.21
N MET A 223 20.33 -8.33 2.89
CA MET A 223 19.71 -9.20 3.89
C MET A 223 19.12 -10.47 3.26
N PHE A 224 18.47 -10.35 2.09
CA PHE A 224 17.86 -11.50 1.42
C PHE A 224 18.86 -12.28 0.57
N ASP A 225 19.93 -11.65 0.12
CA ASP A 225 21.12 -12.24 -0.56
C ASP A 225 20.78 -13.45 -1.45
N GLY A 226 19.88 -13.21 -2.45
CA GLY A 226 19.42 -14.26 -3.36
C GLY A 226 20.54 -14.76 -4.27
N ARG A 227 20.40 -15.99 -4.77
CA ARG A 227 21.31 -16.52 -5.81
C ARG A 227 21.19 -15.74 -7.11
N GLU A 228 20.03 -15.14 -7.33
CA GLU A 228 19.62 -14.50 -8.57
C GLU A 228 20.05 -13.03 -8.65
N TYR A 229 20.40 -12.41 -7.52
CA TYR A 229 20.77 -10.99 -7.44
C TYR A 229 21.72 -10.71 -6.28
N ARG A 230 22.46 -9.61 -6.40
CA ARG A 230 23.32 -9.09 -5.34
C ARG A 230 23.43 -7.58 -5.38
N TRP A 231 23.70 -6.97 -4.24
CA TRP A 231 24.01 -5.55 -4.19
C TRP A 231 25.39 -5.26 -4.79
N ASP A 232 25.46 -4.32 -5.74
CA ASP A 232 26.68 -4.04 -6.49
C ASP A 232 27.06 -2.54 -6.48
N GLY A 233 26.52 -1.78 -5.53
CA GLY A 233 26.94 -0.43 -5.23
C GLY A 233 26.12 0.66 -5.91
N THR A 234 26.85 1.69 -6.36
CA THR A 234 26.20 2.89 -6.94
C THR A 234 26.15 2.82 -8.45
N THR A 235 25.07 3.32 -9.04
CA THR A 235 24.88 3.39 -10.50
C THR A 235 26.07 4.09 -11.19
N ALA A 236 26.60 5.17 -10.60
CA ALA A 236 27.72 5.92 -11.16
C ALA A 236 29.00 5.07 -11.39
N ALA A 237 29.23 4.05 -10.57
CA ALA A 237 30.37 3.16 -10.73
C ALA A 237 30.27 2.32 -12.03
N TRP A 238 29.07 2.14 -12.54
CA TRP A 238 28.78 1.31 -13.71
C TRP A 238 28.47 2.14 -14.97
N ALA A 239 28.01 3.38 -14.84
CA ALA A 239 27.65 4.25 -15.96
C ALA A 239 28.84 4.52 -16.90
N ASN A 240 30.06 4.55 -16.37
CA ASN A 240 31.29 4.81 -17.13
C ASN A 240 31.98 3.53 -17.65
N HIS A 241 31.47 2.35 -17.27
CA HIS A 241 32.00 1.10 -17.77
C HIS A 241 31.25 0.75 -19.05
N ASN A 242 31.91 0.96 -20.20
CA ASN A 242 31.38 0.52 -21.48
C ASN A 242 30.81 -0.89 -21.34
N SER A 243 29.53 -1.03 -21.67
CA SER A 243 28.72 -2.27 -21.61
C SER A 243 29.33 -3.45 -22.40
N SER A 244 30.43 -3.25 -23.11
CA SER A 244 31.20 -4.24 -23.86
C SER A 244 31.97 -5.26 -23.02
N ARG A 245 32.11 -5.07 -21.69
CA ARG A 245 32.91 -5.99 -20.86
C ARG A 245 32.19 -7.21 -20.29
N ASN A 246 30.85 -7.19 -20.21
CA ASN A 246 30.11 -8.40 -19.81
C ASN A 246 28.64 -8.32 -20.26
N PRO A 247 28.34 -8.70 -21.53
CA PRO A 247 26.99 -8.60 -22.09
C PRO A 247 25.98 -9.59 -21.46
N THR A 248 26.44 -10.48 -20.58
CA THR A 248 25.61 -11.50 -19.92
C THR A 248 25.11 -11.09 -18.53
N ARG A 249 25.60 -9.97 -17.99
CA ARG A 249 25.23 -9.53 -16.63
C ARG A 249 24.06 -8.56 -16.69
N GLY A 250 22.91 -8.97 -16.15
CA GLY A 250 21.76 -8.08 -16.00
C GLY A 250 21.95 -7.05 -14.87
N PHE A 251 21.44 -5.82 -15.06
CA PHE A 251 21.38 -4.80 -14.02
C PHE A 251 19.94 -4.53 -13.62
N ILE A 252 19.73 -4.32 -12.32
CA ILE A 252 18.50 -3.79 -11.73
C ILE A 252 18.87 -2.46 -11.09
N GLU A 253 18.38 -1.37 -11.66
CA GLU A 253 18.66 -0.02 -11.22
C GLU A 253 17.50 0.54 -10.39
N PHE A 254 17.76 0.92 -9.14
CA PHE A 254 16.82 1.72 -8.36
C PHE A 254 16.98 3.20 -8.68
N VAL A 255 15.87 3.82 -9.05
CA VAL A 255 15.78 5.25 -9.34
C VAL A 255 14.72 5.85 -8.42
N THR A 256 15.13 6.74 -7.50
CA THR A 256 14.19 7.47 -6.66
C THR A 256 13.80 8.76 -7.39
N SER A 257 12.51 8.91 -7.77
CA SER A 257 12.04 10.05 -8.55
C SER A 257 10.62 10.49 -8.13
N PRO A 258 10.47 11.64 -7.43
CA PRO A 258 11.54 12.56 -7.01
C PRO A 258 12.43 11.95 -5.94
N ASN A 259 13.69 12.37 -5.95
CA ASN A 259 14.68 11.90 -5.00
C ASN A 259 14.53 12.60 -3.63
N ASN A 260 14.83 11.87 -2.57
CA ASN A 260 14.96 12.40 -1.22
C ASN A 260 16.46 12.35 -0.83
N PRO A 261 17.11 13.50 -0.46
CA PRO A 261 16.47 14.71 0.08
C PRO A 261 16.34 15.90 -0.88
N ASP A 262 16.81 15.82 -2.12
CA ASP A 262 16.96 16.98 -3.01
C ASP A 262 15.70 17.31 -3.85
N SER A 263 14.67 16.45 -3.79
CA SER A 263 13.39 16.60 -4.52
C SER A 263 13.53 16.69 -6.05
N THR A 264 14.67 16.25 -6.61
CA THR A 264 14.89 16.24 -8.07
C THR A 264 14.25 15.02 -8.72
N LEU A 265 13.76 15.19 -9.94
CA LEU A 265 13.30 14.07 -10.76
C LEU A 265 14.52 13.44 -11.43
N HIS A 266 14.65 12.13 -11.24
CA HIS A 266 15.72 11.33 -11.83
C HIS A 266 15.16 10.34 -12.85
N GLU A 267 16.01 9.97 -13.80
CA GLU A 267 15.75 8.94 -14.81
C GLU A 267 16.77 7.82 -14.70
N PRO A 268 16.45 6.59 -15.18
CA PRO A 268 17.44 5.53 -15.30
C PRO A 268 18.60 5.94 -16.19
N ILE A 269 19.82 5.62 -15.79
CA ILE A 269 21.03 6.00 -16.55
C ILE A 269 21.81 4.82 -17.14
N LEU A 270 21.52 3.60 -16.70
CA LEU A 270 22.16 2.39 -17.25
C LEU A 270 21.36 1.87 -18.44
N ALA A 271 21.93 1.99 -19.63
CA ALA A 271 21.31 1.47 -20.85
C ALA A 271 21.12 -0.05 -20.77
N GLY A 272 19.90 -0.53 -21.07
CA GLY A 272 19.57 -1.96 -21.06
C GLY A 272 19.39 -2.56 -19.65
N SER A 273 19.38 -1.77 -18.60
CA SER A 273 19.00 -2.22 -17.26
C SER A 273 17.48 -2.36 -17.14
N SER A 274 17.04 -3.22 -16.21
CA SER A 274 15.68 -3.14 -15.66
C SER A 274 15.66 -2.09 -14.56
N ALA A 275 14.79 -1.07 -14.67
CA ALA A 275 14.70 -0.04 -13.68
C ALA A 275 13.48 -0.22 -12.78
N ILE A 276 13.65 -0.03 -11.47
CA ILE A 276 12.57 0.14 -10.50
C ILE A 276 12.54 1.62 -10.13
N VAL A 277 11.54 2.35 -10.62
CA VAL A 277 11.40 3.78 -10.35
C VAL A 277 10.50 3.99 -9.14
N ASP A 278 11.08 4.48 -8.06
CA ASP A 278 10.37 4.72 -6.80
C ASP A 278 9.74 6.12 -6.82
N HIS A 279 8.45 6.14 -7.05
CA HIS A 279 7.59 7.30 -7.08
C HIS A 279 6.86 7.57 -5.75
N ALA A 280 7.43 7.15 -4.62
CA ALA A 280 6.83 7.36 -3.30
C ALA A 280 6.40 8.82 -3.07
N TYR A 281 7.20 9.78 -3.55
CA TYR A 281 6.96 11.22 -3.42
C TYR A 281 6.35 11.89 -4.66
N TYR A 282 5.98 11.15 -5.71
CA TYR A 282 5.45 11.74 -6.95
C TYR A 282 3.96 12.09 -6.84
N TRP A 283 3.68 12.99 -5.89
CA TRP A 283 2.34 13.51 -5.57
C TRP A 283 2.33 15.04 -5.56
N PRO A 284 1.21 15.70 -5.98
CA PRO A 284 1.18 17.17 -6.19
C PRO A 284 1.56 18.02 -4.97
N HIS A 285 1.38 17.52 -3.76
CA HIS A 285 1.72 18.24 -2.53
C HIS A 285 3.20 18.14 -2.15
N LEU A 286 3.93 17.17 -2.70
CA LEU A 286 5.35 16.91 -2.39
C LEU A 286 6.29 17.32 -3.52
N THR A 287 5.81 17.28 -4.77
CA THR A 287 6.59 17.67 -5.94
C THR A 287 5.71 18.28 -7.03
N HIS A 288 6.31 18.89 -8.03
CA HIS A 288 5.60 19.24 -9.27
C HIS A 288 5.37 17.97 -10.10
N ILE A 289 4.28 17.93 -10.83
CA ILE A 289 3.97 16.85 -11.77
C ILE A 289 4.03 17.44 -13.18
N PRO A 290 5.15 17.29 -13.92
CA PRO A 290 5.26 17.83 -15.27
C PRO A 290 4.48 17.00 -16.29
N ALA A 291 4.42 15.69 -16.10
CA ALA A 291 3.74 14.72 -16.96
C ALA A 291 3.41 13.44 -16.18
N PRO A 292 2.52 12.60 -16.68
CA PRO A 292 2.35 11.25 -16.13
C PRO A 292 3.64 10.43 -16.32
N ALA A 293 4.09 9.78 -15.25
CA ALA A 293 5.17 8.78 -15.30
C ALA A 293 4.72 7.54 -16.08
N ASP A 294 5.60 6.93 -16.88
CA ASP A 294 5.25 5.78 -17.74
C ASP A 294 6.36 4.71 -17.81
N GLU A 295 7.15 4.58 -16.77
CA GLU A 295 8.18 3.57 -16.70
C GLU A 295 7.60 2.15 -16.60
N ASP A 296 8.41 1.14 -16.92
CA ASP A 296 7.98 -0.26 -16.93
C ASP A 296 7.66 -0.80 -15.54
N VAL A 297 8.36 -0.32 -14.51
CA VAL A 297 8.12 -0.66 -13.11
C VAL A 297 8.14 0.60 -12.26
N MET A 298 6.98 0.98 -11.77
CA MET A 298 6.77 2.16 -10.92
C MET A 298 6.26 1.76 -9.54
N LEU A 299 6.80 2.34 -8.49
CA LEU A 299 6.48 2.03 -7.09
C LEU A 299 5.82 3.22 -6.39
N PHE A 300 4.73 2.97 -5.66
CA PHE A 300 3.95 3.97 -4.93
C PHE A 300 3.59 3.49 -3.51
N THR A 301 3.26 4.42 -2.61
CA THR A 301 2.88 4.10 -1.23
C THR A 301 1.88 5.09 -0.64
N THR A 302 0.98 4.60 0.21
CA THR A 302 0.09 5.45 1.02
C THR A 302 0.84 6.27 2.06
N SER A 303 2.03 5.83 2.46
CA SER A 303 2.85 6.52 3.47
C SER A 303 3.10 7.99 3.10
N LYS A 304 3.26 8.28 1.81
CA LYS A 304 3.53 9.63 1.30
C LYS A 304 2.31 10.27 0.64
N LEU A 305 1.48 9.48 -0.05
CA LEU A 305 0.22 9.96 -0.63
C LEU A 305 -0.68 10.63 0.42
N SER A 306 -0.89 9.96 1.54
CA SER A 306 -1.93 10.32 2.51
C SER A 306 -1.45 10.37 3.96
N GLY A 307 -0.15 10.15 4.22
CA GLY A 307 0.42 10.14 5.55
C GLY A 307 0.21 8.83 6.34
N HIS A 308 -0.51 7.85 5.79
CA HIS A 308 -0.83 6.61 6.49
C HIS A 308 0.30 5.58 6.41
N ALA A 309 1.49 5.94 6.89
CA ALA A 309 2.66 5.07 6.90
C ALA A 309 2.42 3.79 7.74
N GLY A 310 1.71 3.91 8.86
CA GLY A 310 1.36 2.80 9.74
C GLY A 310 0.38 1.78 9.13
N SER A 311 -0.37 2.15 8.09
CA SER A 311 -1.27 1.22 7.39
C SER A 311 -0.54 0.17 6.55
N ARG A 312 0.77 0.32 6.34
CA ARG A 312 1.62 -0.63 5.62
C ARG A 312 1.05 -1.06 4.27
N PHE A 313 0.78 -0.09 3.38
CA PHE A 313 0.27 -0.37 2.04
C PHE A 313 1.07 0.37 0.96
N GLY A 314 1.42 -0.38 -0.09
CA GLY A 314 2.01 0.15 -1.31
C GLY A 314 1.54 -0.64 -2.52
N TRP A 315 1.81 -0.12 -3.70
CA TRP A 315 1.53 -0.82 -4.96
C TRP A 315 2.62 -0.52 -5.98
N ALA A 316 2.79 -1.47 -6.89
CA ALA A 316 3.59 -1.30 -8.08
C ALA A 316 2.71 -1.33 -9.33
N LEU A 317 3.04 -0.51 -10.32
CA LEU A 317 2.53 -0.58 -11.67
C LEU A 317 3.61 -1.21 -12.54
N VAL A 318 3.34 -2.38 -13.10
CA VAL A 318 4.30 -3.20 -13.84
C VAL A 318 3.78 -3.45 -15.25
N ARG A 319 4.57 -3.16 -16.28
CA ARG A 319 4.17 -3.33 -17.67
C ARG A 319 4.24 -4.79 -18.13
N ASP A 320 5.28 -5.49 -17.75
CA ASP A 320 5.51 -6.89 -18.14
C ASP A 320 4.70 -7.84 -17.25
N GLU A 321 3.87 -8.69 -17.88
CA GLU A 321 3.01 -9.66 -17.19
C GLU A 321 3.81 -10.71 -16.40
N LYS A 322 4.93 -11.15 -16.94
CA LYS A 322 5.78 -12.18 -16.31
C LYS A 322 6.43 -11.62 -15.05
N VAL A 323 6.92 -10.37 -15.10
CA VAL A 323 7.48 -9.68 -13.94
C VAL A 323 6.39 -9.47 -12.88
N ALA A 324 5.20 -9.03 -13.27
CA ALA A 324 4.08 -8.87 -12.36
C ALA A 324 3.69 -10.19 -11.69
N SER A 325 3.57 -11.27 -12.45
CA SER A 325 3.23 -12.61 -11.95
C SER A 325 4.28 -13.13 -10.96
N ARG A 326 5.57 -12.96 -11.27
CA ARG A 326 6.66 -13.34 -10.35
C ARG A 326 6.65 -12.53 -9.06
N ALA A 327 6.39 -11.22 -9.14
CA ALA A 327 6.26 -10.38 -7.96
C ALA A 327 5.05 -10.80 -7.10
N ILE A 328 3.92 -11.16 -7.71
CA ILE A 328 2.73 -11.67 -7.01
C ILE A 328 3.07 -12.99 -6.32
N SER A 329 3.70 -13.95 -7.01
CA SER A 329 4.11 -15.23 -6.41
C SER A 329 5.05 -15.02 -5.21
N TYR A 330 6.02 -14.10 -5.32
CA TYR A 330 6.87 -13.75 -4.18
C TYR A 330 6.06 -13.25 -2.97
N ILE A 331 5.06 -12.41 -3.22
CA ILE A 331 4.19 -11.84 -2.16
C ILE A 331 3.30 -12.92 -1.55
N GLU A 332 2.79 -13.84 -2.35
CA GLU A 332 2.02 -15.00 -1.90
C GLU A 332 2.84 -15.90 -0.97
N GLU A 333 4.05 -16.24 -1.38
CA GLU A 333 4.94 -17.09 -0.60
C GLU A 333 5.46 -16.42 0.69
N SER A 334 5.67 -15.10 0.68
CA SER A 334 6.26 -14.39 1.80
C SER A 334 5.25 -13.93 2.86
N THR A 335 4.02 -13.56 2.46
CA THR A 335 3.05 -12.92 3.36
C THR A 335 1.59 -13.33 3.13
N VAL A 336 1.31 -14.20 2.16
CA VAL A 336 -0.06 -14.49 1.70
C VAL A 336 -0.83 -13.20 1.31
N GLY A 337 -0.11 -12.21 0.81
CA GLY A 337 -0.67 -10.94 0.36
C GLY A 337 -0.83 -9.89 1.45
N THR A 338 -1.46 -8.79 1.10
CA THR A 338 -1.75 -7.66 2.00
C THR A 338 -3.08 -7.88 2.72
N SER A 339 -3.15 -7.56 4.03
CA SER A 339 -4.34 -7.79 4.84
C SER A 339 -5.62 -7.16 4.25
N ARG A 340 -6.76 -7.79 4.46
CA ARG A 340 -8.05 -7.31 3.96
C ARG A 340 -8.49 -6.03 4.65
N GLU A 341 -8.19 -5.90 5.93
CA GLU A 341 -8.46 -4.70 6.72
C GLU A 341 -7.67 -3.51 6.17
N THR A 342 -6.37 -3.72 5.89
CA THR A 342 -5.54 -2.69 5.24
C THR A 342 -6.10 -2.29 3.88
N GLN A 343 -6.49 -3.25 3.05
CA GLN A 343 -7.07 -2.95 1.73
C GLN A 343 -8.38 -2.15 1.86
N LEU A 344 -9.26 -2.51 2.81
CA LEU A 344 -10.50 -1.77 3.05
C LEU A 344 -10.25 -0.36 3.61
N ARG A 345 -9.31 -0.22 4.54
CA ARG A 345 -8.88 1.09 5.06
C ARG A 345 -8.37 2.00 3.94
N VAL A 346 -7.46 1.49 3.12
CA VAL A 346 -6.91 2.24 1.98
C VAL A 346 -8.00 2.59 0.97
N LEU A 347 -8.89 1.65 0.67
CA LEU A 347 -10.04 1.92 -0.21
C LEU A 347 -10.89 3.08 0.31
N LYS A 348 -11.15 3.13 1.62
CA LYS A 348 -11.92 4.22 2.24
C LYS A 348 -11.17 5.55 2.15
N ILE A 349 -9.87 5.56 2.44
CA ILE A 349 -8.98 6.73 2.30
C ILE A 349 -9.02 7.25 0.85
N LEU A 350 -8.82 6.38 -0.15
CA LEU A 350 -8.85 6.80 -1.55
C LEU A 350 -10.20 7.36 -1.98
N LYS A 351 -11.31 6.80 -1.48
CA LYS A 351 -12.65 7.34 -1.77
C LYS A 351 -12.82 8.76 -1.22
N VAL A 352 -12.31 9.04 -0.02
CA VAL A 352 -12.32 10.40 0.55
C VAL A 352 -11.48 11.35 -0.31
N ILE A 353 -10.26 10.95 -0.67
CA ILE A 353 -9.40 11.76 -1.54
C ILE A 353 -10.10 12.07 -2.86
N LEU A 354 -10.57 11.03 -3.55
CA LEU A 354 -11.19 11.16 -4.87
C LEU A 354 -12.48 12.02 -4.87
N ALA A 355 -13.21 12.01 -3.76
CA ALA A 355 -14.42 12.82 -3.63
C ALA A 355 -14.12 14.32 -3.48
N ASN A 356 -12.91 14.67 -3.05
CA ASN A 356 -12.53 16.03 -2.70
C ASN A 356 -11.51 16.68 -3.67
N LEU A 357 -11.05 15.94 -4.71
CA LEU A 357 -10.08 16.46 -5.68
C LEU A 357 -10.59 17.74 -6.35
N HIS A 358 -9.70 18.71 -6.49
CA HIS A 358 -9.96 20.02 -7.08
C HIS A 358 -11.03 20.86 -6.34
N GLY A 359 -11.51 20.38 -5.20
CA GLY A 359 -12.47 21.08 -4.33
C GLY A 359 -11.78 21.89 -3.23
N LYS A 360 -12.59 22.43 -2.31
CA LYS A 360 -12.08 23.16 -1.14
C LYS A 360 -11.32 22.28 -0.15
N GLU A 361 -11.67 21.00 -0.10
CA GLU A 361 -11.07 19.99 0.77
C GLU A 361 -10.13 19.06 -0.01
N ASP A 362 -9.42 19.60 -1.00
CA ASP A 362 -8.41 18.85 -1.75
C ASP A 362 -7.18 18.61 -0.89
N ILE A 363 -6.84 17.35 -0.65
CA ILE A 363 -5.69 16.94 0.17
C ILE A 363 -4.36 17.45 -0.41
N PHE A 364 -4.24 17.49 -1.73
CA PHE A 364 -3.02 17.94 -2.39
C PHE A 364 -2.84 19.46 -2.27
N ALA A 365 -3.93 20.20 -2.37
CA ALA A 365 -3.89 21.65 -2.13
C ALA A 365 -3.55 21.96 -0.67
N PHE A 366 -4.23 21.28 0.27
CA PHE A 366 -3.94 21.41 1.70
C PHE A 366 -2.48 21.09 2.03
N GLY A 367 -1.99 19.93 1.58
CA GLY A 367 -0.62 19.50 1.84
C GLY A 367 0.43 20.45 1.24
N TYR A 368 0.18 20.93 0.01
CA TYR A 368 1.05 21.92 -0.63
C TYR A 368 1.14 23.23 0.18
N ASP A 369 0.02 23.75 0.66
CA ASP A 369 -0.01 25.00 1.43
C ASP A 369 0.77 24.87 2.74
N VAL A 370 0.64 23.72 3.44
CA VAL A 370 1.40 23.44 4.65
C VAL A 370 2.89 23.36 4.36
N MET A 371 3.29 22.56 3.35
CA MET A 371 4.70 22.34 3.02
C MET A 371 5.35 23.62 2.49
N SER A 372 4.69 24.38 1.63
CA SER A 372 5.19 25.70 1.17
C SER A 372 5.35 26.69 2.31
N SER A 373 4.44 26.69 3.28
CA SER A 373 4.56 27.52 4.47
C SER A 373 5.77 27.13 5.32
N ARG A 374 5.96 25.83 5.56
CA ARG A 374 7.15 25.30 6.28
C ARG A 374 8.46 25.67 5.55
N TRP A 375 8.51 25.48 4.23
CA TRP A 375 9.66 25.82 3.41
C TRP A 375 10.00 27.29 3.48
N ARG A 376 9.01 28.20 3.36
CA ARG A 376 9.23 29.64 3.50
C ARG A 376 9.77 30.01 4.87
N ARG A 377 9.25 29.42 5.95
CA ARG A 377 9.75 29.65 7.32
C ARG A 377 11.19 29.16 7.48
N LEU A 378 11.52 27.96 6.96
CA LEU A 378 12.87 27.42 6.99
C LEU A 378 13.85 28.34 6.23
N ASN A 379 13.48 28.77 5.01
CA ASN A 379 14.28 29.72 4.23
C ASN A 379 14.52 31.03 4.98
N ALA A 380 13.51 31.59 5.63
CA ALA A 380 13.64 32.83 6.38
C ALA A 380 14.60 32.69 7.59
N VAL A 381 14.66 31.51 8.21
CA VAL A 381 15.61 31.24 9.30
C VAL A 381 17.02 31.02 8.75
N VAL A 382 17.17 30.16 7.75
CA VAL A 382 18.48 29.77 7.21
C VAL A 382 19.15 30.91 6.45
N SER A 383 18.38 31.80 5.80
CA SER A 383 18.93 33.00 5.11
C SER A 383 19.73 33.95 6.02
N ARG A 384 19.51 33.82 7.34
CA ARG A 384 20.31 34.60 8.33
C ARG A 384 21.64 33.92 8.71
N SER A 385 21.84 32.68 8.27
CA SER A 385 23.04 31.91 8.57
C SER A 385 24.16 32.22 7.59
N THR A 386 25.39 32.35 8.11
CA THR A 386 26.63 32.43 7.31
C THR A 386 27.28 31.06 7.13
N ARG A 387 26.76 30.01 7.76
CA ARG A 387 27.40 28.68 7.78
C ARG A 387 26.65 27.65 6.92
N ILE A 388 25.33 27.81 6.76
CA ILE A 388 24.49 26.89 6.01
C ILE A 388 23.63 27.67 5.02
N SER A 389 23.35 27.05 3.89
CA SER A 389 22.42 27.57 2.88
C SER A 389 21.52 26.42 2.41
N LEU A 390 20.31 26.74 2.02
CA LEU A 390 19.40 25.78 1.39
C LEU A 390 19.62 25.74 -0.11
N GLN A 391 19.35 24.60 -0.68
CA GLN A 391 19.31 24.43 -2.13
C GLN A 391 18.30 25.41 -2.75
N LYS A 392 18.69 26.05 -3.85
CA LYS A 392 17.78 26.88 -4.64
C LYS A 392 16.94 25.97 -5.55
N MET A 393 15.68 25.96 -5.33
CA MET A 393 14.72 25.21 -6.14
C MET A 393 13.92 26.19 -7.00
N PRO A 394 14.00 26.12 -8.33
CA PRO A 394 13.22 27.00 -9.20
C PRO A 394 11.73 26.64 -9.16
N PRO A 395 10.83 27.61 -9.37
CA PRO A 395 9.43 27.32 -9.59
C PRO A 395 9.24 26.45 -10.83
N GLN A 396 8.31 25.48 -10.75
CA GLN A 396 8.07 24.52 -11.83
C GLN A 396 6.58 24.36 -12.10
N TYR A 397 6.25 24.06 -13.36
CA TYR A 397 4.86 23.82 -13.76
C TYR A 397 4.36 22.48 -13.22
N CYS A 398 3.16 22.50 -12.64
CA CYS A 398 2.48 21.31 -12.17
C CYS A 398 1.15 21.13 -12.91
N THR A 399 1.01 20.05 -13.64
CA THR A 399 -0.19 19.73 -14.43
C THR A 399 -1.44 19.63 -13.56
N TYR A 400 -1.34 19.02 -12.39
CA TYR A 400 -2.47 18.86 -11.46
C TYR A 400 -3.08 20.21 -11.05
N PHE A 401 -2.24 21.20 -10.72
CA PHE A 401 -2.70 22.54 -10.33
C PHE A 401 -2.85 23.50 -11.52
N ASN A 402 -2.46 23.07 -12.71
CA ASN A 402 -2.47 23.87 -13.94
C ASN A 402 -1.80 25.25 -13.75
N ARG A 403 -0.69 25.32 -13.05
CA ARG A 403 0.06 26.53 -12.77
C ARG A 403 1.52 26.25 -12.42
N ILE A 404 2.36 27.29 -12.55
CA ILE A 404 3.70 27.27 -11.96
C ILE A 404 3.57 27.33 -10.45
N LYS A 405 4.25 26.43 -9.75
CA LYS A 405 4.29 26.33 -8.30
C LYS A 405 5.66 26.71 -7.77
N GLU A 406 5.68 27.43 -6.65
CA GLU A 406 6.87 27.54 -5.84
C GLU A 406 7.25 26.19 -5.23
N PRO A 407 8.53 25.96 -4.94
CA PRO A 407 8.97 24.72 -4.32
C PRO A 407 8.26 24.45 -2.99
N SER A 408 7.85 23.21 -2.82
CA SER A 408 7.31 22.69 -1.55
C SER A 408 7.93 21.33 -1.27
N PRO A 409 9.27 21.26 -1.05
CA PRO A 409 9.95 20.00 -0.86
C PRO A 409 9.38 19.27 0.35
N GLY A 410 9.08 17.98 0.17
CA GLY A 410 8.54 17.09 1.17
C GLY A 410 9.59 16.51 2.09
#